data_e202178bb3dc1a7d260fb0b986b10a77
#
_entry.id   e202178bb3dc1a7d260fb0b986b10a77
#
_cell.length_a   1.000
_cell.length_b   1.000
_cell.length_c   1.000
_cell.angle_alpha   90.00
_cell.angle_beta   90.00
_cell.angle_gamma   90.00
#
_symmetry.space_group_name_H-M   'P 1'
#
loop_
_entity.id
_entity.type
_entity.pdbx_description
1 polymer ?
#
loop_
_entity_poly.entity_id
_entity_poly.type
_entity_poly.pdbx_seq_one_letter_code
_entity_poly.pdbx_strand_id
1 'polypeptide(L)'
;VLGLPDHTVTVEVRRMGGGFGGKETQAAQWAVLAALAAAKTGQPVKCRLDRDLDMIMTGKRHDFHSEWEVSYDQDGRIAGVDIHMASRCGCSHDLSDPVNDRAMFHADNAYFYPAVRIRSDRCQTNTVSNTAFRGFGGPQGMLVAEQIIQAIAHERRLDPLDVRRLNFYGQNDRNLTPYHMQVEDFV
;
A
#
# COMPACT_ATOMS: atom_id res chain seq x y z
N VAL A 1 -9.60 27.01 -6.88
CA VAL A 1 -9.75 27.67 -5.58
C VAL A 1 -9.86 29.17 -5.73
N LEU A 2 -8.98 29.81 -6.49
CA LEU A 2 -8.97 31.27 -6.67
C LEU A 2 -9.88 31.77 -7.77
N GLY A 3 -10.38 30.90 -8.65
CA GLY A 3 -11.17 31.28 -9.85
C GLY A 3 -10.36 32.07 -10.88
N LEU A 4 -9.04 31.99 -10.82
CA LEU A 4 -8.12 32.65 -11.73
C LEU A 4 -7.67 31.69 -12.84
N PRO A 5 -7.28 32.21 -14.03
CA PRO A 5 -6.66 31.38 -15.05
C PRO A 5 -5.34 30.77 -14.54
N ASP A 6 -5.09 29.50 -14.88
CA ASP A 6 -3.94 28.73 -14.36
C ASP A 6 -2.60 29.41 -14.60
N HIS A 7 -2.41 30.05 -15.75
CA HIS A 7 -1.17 30.73 -16.12
C HIS A 7 -0.85 31.97 -15.26
N THR A 8 -1.80 32.44 -14.45
CA THR A 8 -1.60 33.61 -13.55
C THR A 8 -1.13 33.20 -12.16
N VAL A 9 -1.04 31.89 -11.88
CA VAL A 9 -0.62 31.38 -10.57
C VAL A 9 0.68 30.61 -10.74
N THR A 10 1.72 31.03 -10.03
CA THR A 10 3.00 30.35 -10.01
C THR A 10 3.24 29.75 -8.62
N VAL A 11 3.47 28.44 -8.55
CA VAL A 11 3.85 27.72 -7.33
C VAL A 11 5.24 27.14 -7.53
N GLU A 12 6.17 27.49 -6.66
CA GLU A 12 7.56 27.03 -6.75
C GLU A 12 7.94 26.21 -5.52
N VAL A 13 8.49 25.02 -5.74
CA VAL A 13 9.10 24.18 -4.71
C VAL A 13 10.58 24.01 -5.05
N ARG A 14 11.46 24.67 -4.27
CA ARG A 14 12.87 24.78 -4.67
C ARG A 14 13.65 23.50 -4.48
N ARG A 15 13.68 22.84 -3.43
CA ARG A 15 14.55 21.68 -3.20
C ARG A 15 13.75 20.54 -2.60
N MET A 16 13.35 19.63 -3.44
CA MET A 16 12.69 18.43 -3.01
C MET A 16 13.72 17.33 -2.79
N GLY A 17 13.82 16.83 -1.58
CA GLY A 17 14.73 15.75 -1.19
C GLY A 17 14.26 14.35 -1.55
N GLY A 18 13.42 14.23 -2.56
CA GLY A 18 12.76 13.00 -2.99
C GLY A 18 11.26 13.00 -2.66
N GLY A 19 10.49 12.21 -3.37
CA GLY A 19 9.04 12.02 -3.19
C GLY A 19 8.71 10.81 -2.35
N PHE A 20 9.21 9.64 -2.73
CA PHE A 20 8.99 8.34 -2.08
C PHE A 20 7.51 7.99 -1.87
N GLY A 21 6.60 8.60 -2.63
CA GLY A 21 5.20 8.76 -2.30
C GLY A 21 4.98 9.92 -1.32
N GLY A 22 3.75 10.33 -1.07
CA GLY A 22 3.42 11.38 -0.11
C GLY A 22 3.60 12.81 -0.61
N LYS A 23 4.06 13.01 -1.83
CA LYS A 23 4.19 14.35 -2.45
C LYS A 23 3.38 14.52 -3.73
N GLU A 24 2.58 13.54 -4.10
CA GLU A 24 1.68 13.60 -5.25
C GLU A 24 0.52 14.57 -4.98
N THR A 25 -0.09 14.45 -3.82
CA THR A 25 -1.31 15.17 -3.42
C THR A 25 -1.13 16.02 -2.17
N GLN A 26 -0.37 15.55 -1.20
CA GLN A 26 -0.24 16.16 0.13
C GLN A 26 0.38 17.57 0.11
N ALA A 27 1.20 17.89 -0.90
CA ALA A 27 1.75 19.23 -1.06
C ALA A 27 0.71 20.26 -1.53
N ALA A 28 -0.39 19.81 -2.16
CA ALA A 28 -1.39 20.71 -2.75
C ALA A 28 -2.06 21.61 -1.71
N GLN A 29 -2.34 21.11 -0.51
CA GLN A 29 -2.94 21.91 0.56
C GLN A 29 -2.08 23.11 0.96
N TRP A 30 -0.76 22.95 1.00
CA TRP A 30 0.18 24.03 1.37
C TRP A 30 0.34 25.03 0.22
N ALA A 31 0.34 24.54 -1.00
CA ALA A 31 0.35 25.38 -2.20
C ALA A 31 -0.93 26.25 -2.26
N VAL A 32 -2.10 25.67 -1.97
CA VAL A 32 -3.37 26.38 -1.93
C VAL A 32 -3.39 27.44 -0.84
N LEU A 33 -2.92 27.13 0.35
CA LEU A 33 -2.86 28.11 1.46
C LEU A 33 -1.92 29.27 1.14
N ALA A 34 -0.74 28.97 0.58
CA ALA A 34 0.21 30.01 0.15
C ALA A 34 -0.39 30.89 -0.97
N ALA A 35 -1.02 30.30 -1.96
CA ALA A 35 -1.66 31.02 -3.06
C ALA A 35 -2.82 31.91 -2.58
N LEU A 36 -3.66 31.42 -1.67
CA LEU A 36 -4.74 32.20 -1.08
C LEU A 36 -4.21 33.41 -0.30
N ALA A 37 -3.17 33.23 0.48
CA ALA A 37 -2.52 34.31 1.20
C ALA A 37 -1.88 35.33 0.25
N ALA A 38 -1.23 34.87 -0.82
CA ALA A 38 -0.66 35.73 -1.84
C ALA A 38 -1.74 36.57 -2.55
N ALA A 39 -2.86 35.94 -2.90
CA ALA A 39 -4.01 36.66 -3.51
C ALA A 39 -4.59 37.72 -2.58
N LYS A 40 -4.64 37.47 -1.28
CA LYS A 40 -5.13 38.45 -0.28
C LYS A 40 -4.18 39.59 0.00
N THR A 41 -2.88 39.33 -0.02
CA THR A 41 -1.87 40.34 0.34
C THR A 41 -1.28 41.07 -0.86
N GLY A 42 -1.47 40.56 -2.08
CA GLY A 42 -0.83 41.06 -3.29
C GLY A 42 0.69 40.87 -3.31
N GLN A 43 1.22 39.98 -2.46
CA GLN A 43 2.66 39.75 -2.30
C GLN A 43 3.00 38.25 -2.41
N PRO A 44 4.21 37.89 -2.82
CA PRO A 44 4.67 36.51 -2.78
C PRO A 44 4.62 35.98 -1.34
N VAL A 45 4.10 34.76 -1.15
CA VAL A 45 3.98 34.11 0.14
C VAL A 45 4.73 32.79 0.15
N LYS A 46 5.48 32.54 1.21
CA LYS A 46 6.16 31.27 1.46
C LYS A 46 5.49 30.52 2.60
N CYS A 47 5.08 29.30 2.35
CA CYS A 47 4.60 28.38 3.37
C CYS A 47 5.66 27.30 3.63
N ARG A 48 6.01 27.10 4.90
CA ARG A 48 6.93 26.03 5.33
C ARG A 48 6.43 25.48 6.66
N LEU A 49 6.14 24.19 6.69
CA LEU A 49 5.87 23.48 7.93
C LEU A 49 7.18 23.23 8.71
N ASP A 50 7.13 23.30 10.01
CA ASP A 50 8.12 22.65 10.84
C ASP A 50 7.93 21.12 10.83
N ARG A 51 8.89 20.40 11.38
CA ARG A 51 8.90 18.94 11.34
C ARG A 51 7.75 18.30 12.11
N ASP A 52 7.41 18.85 13.26
CA ASP A 52 6.40 18.29 14.12
C ASP A 52 5.01 18.47 13.52
N LEU A 53 4.73 19.65 12.98
CA LEU A 53 3.49 19.93 12.26
C LEU A 53 3.36 19.05 11.00
N ASP A 54 4.44 18.88 10.24
CA ASP A 54 4.44 17.98 9.07
C ASP A 54 4.10 16.55 9.48
N MET A 55 4.67 16.06 10.57
CA MET A 55 4.38 14.72 11.09
C MET A 55 2.93 14.53 11.54
N ILE A 56 2.27 15.58 11.99
CA ILE A 56 0.88 15.54 12.47
C ILE A 56 -0.11 15.73 11.33
N MET A 57 0.16 16.65 10.41
CA MET A 57 -0.81 17.16 9.45
C MET A 57 -0.77 16.49 8.07
N THR A 58 0.28 15.76 7.75
CA THR A 58 0.40 15.08 6.45
C THR A 58 0.12 13.59 6.57
N GLY A 59 -0.38 13.00 5.48
CA GLY A 59 -0.68 11.58 5.38
C GLY A 59 0.55 10.71 5.51
N LYS A 60 0.33 9.47 5.94
CA LYS A 60 1.35 8.44 6.14
C LYS A 60 1.03 7.20 5.31
N ARG A 61 1.86 6.18 5.43
CA ARG A 61 1.54 4.86 4.90
C ARG A 61 0.24 4.37 5.51
N HIS A 62 -0.64 3.80 4.69
CA HIS A 62 -1.83 3.10 5.19
C HIS A 62 -1.40 1.94 6.08
N ASP A 63 -1.88 1.91 7.29
CA ASP A 63 -1.88 0.73 8.13
C ASP A 63 -3.09 -0.14 7.80
N PHE A 64 -2.91 -1.44 7.94
CA PHE A 64 -3.92 -2.44 7.64
C PHE A 64 -4.17 -3.33 8.83
N HIS A 65 -5.43 -3.62 9.07
CA HIS A 65 -5.86 -4.77 9.85
C HIS A 65 -6.20 -5.88 8.86
N SER A 66 -5.61 -7.06 9.04
CA SER A 66 -5.84 -8.18 8.13
C SER A 66 -6.21 -9.42 8.90
N GLU A 67 -7.31 -10.05 8.47
CA GLU A 67 -7.79 -11.33 8.94
C GLU A 67 -7.66 -12.32 7.79
N TRP A 68 -7.36 -13.58 8.10
CA TRP A 68 -7.27 -14.60 7.07
C TRP A 68 -7.60 -15.99 7.60
N GLU A 69 -8.11 -16.82 6.71
CA GLU A 69 -8.29 -18.26 6.91
C GLU A 69 -7.53 -18.99 5.82
N VAL A 70 -6.84 -20.07 6.17
CA VAL A 70 -6.09 -20.89 5.23
C VAL A 70 -6.37 -22.36 5.44
N SER A 71 -6.61 -23.08 4.35
CA SER A 71 -6.64 -24.53 4.33
C SER A 71 -5.39 -25.09 3.68
N TYR A 72 -4.80 -26.12 4.28
CA TYR A 72 -3.54 -26.72 3.81
C TYR A 72 -3.48 -28.21 4.22
N ASP A 73 -2.63 -28.97 3.54
CA ASP A 73 -2.41 -30.38 3.81
C ASP A 73 -1.35 -30.62 4.91
N GLN A 74 -1.04 -31.89 5.16
CA GLN A 74 -0.09 -32.30 6.20
C GLN A 74 1.34 -31.80 5.96
N ASP A 75 1.71 -31.58 4.71
CA ASP A 75 3.03 -31.12 4.30
C ASP A 75 3.12 -29.57 4.29
N GLY A 76 2.01 -28.89 4.56
CA GLY A 76 1.94 -27.43 4.55
C GLY A 76 1.65 -26.82 3.16
N ARG A 77 1.17 -27.64 2.22
CA ARG A 77 0.72 -27.12 0.91
C ARG A 77 -0.64 -26.49 1.04
N ILE A 78 -0.75 -25.25 0.57
CA ILE A 78 -1.97 -24.47 0.59
C ILE A 78 -2.99 -25.07 -0.39
N ALA A 79 -4.22 -25.22 0.07
CA ALA A 79 -5.38 -25.62 -0.72
C ALA A 79 -6.33 -24.45 -1.00
N GLY A 80 -6.43 -23.50 -0.10
CA GLY A 80 -7.24 -22.30 -0.29
C GLY A 80 -6.99 -21.25 0.76
N VAL A 81 -7.23 -19.99 0.40
CA VAL A 81 -7.04 -18.83 1.27
C VAL A 81 -8.20 -17.86 1.16
N ASP A 82 -8.70 -17.38 2.29
CA ASP A 82 -9.62 -16.25 2.38
C ASP A 82 -8.92 -15.12 3.15
N ILE A 83 -8.82 -13.93 2.55
CA ILE A 83 -8.15 -12.77 3.14
C ILE A 83 -9.11 -11.59 3.16
N HIS A 84 -9.23 -10.95 4.31
CA HIS A 84 -9.92 -9.69 4.48
C HIS A 84 -8.95 -8.64 5.01
N MET A 85 -8.78 -7.55 4.29
CA MET A 85 -7.90 -6.44 4.63
C MET A 85 -8.73 -5.18 4.85
N ALA A 86 -8.59 -4.51 5.98
CA ALA A 86 -9.20 -3.23 6.28
C ALA A 86 -8.12 -2.17 6.46
N SER A 87 -8.12 -1.14 5.63
CA SER A 87 -7.13 -0.06 5.70
C SER A 87 -7.70 1.19 6.34
N ARG A 88 -6.90 1.88 7.15
CA ARG A 88 -7.22 3.20 7.65
C ARG A 88 -6.89 4.25 6.60
N CYS A 89 -7.92 4.87 6.00
CA CYS A 89 -7.75 5.84 4.92
C CYS A 89 -7.63 7.28 5.42
N GLY A 90 -8.20 7.59 6.59
CA GLY A 90 -8.30 8.94 7.09
C GLY A 90 -9.61 9.63 6.68
N CYS A 91 -9.65 10.95 6.75
CA CYS A 91 -10.87 11.72 6.52
C CYS A 91 -11.27 11.86 5.05
N SER A 92 -10.39 11.57 4.13
CA SER A 92 -10.66 11.55 2.68
C SER A 92 -9.91 10.43 1.97
N HIS A 93 -10.34 10.10 0.76
CA HIS A 93 -9.80 8.98 -0.01
C HIS A 93 -8.33 9.15 -0.39
N ASP A 94 -7.93 10.36 -0.81
CA ASP A 94 -6.62 10.62 -1.38
C ASP A 94 -6.19 9.50 -2.37
N LEU A 95 -5.12 8.77 -2.10
CA LEU A 95 -4.63 7.64 -2.90
C LEU A 95 -4.97 6.27 -2.29
N SER A 96 -6.00 6.21 -1.44
CA SER A 96 -6.36 4.97 -0.73
C SER A 96 -6.82 3.87 -1.66
N ASP A 97 -7.60 4.18 -2.70
CA ASP A 97 -8.11 3.16 -3.62
C ASP A 97 -6.97 2.39 -4.31
N PRO A 98 -6.05 3.02 -5.04
CA PRO A 98 -4.99 2.28 -5.71
C PRO A 98 -3.98 1.63 -4.75
N VAL A 99 -3.82 2.17 -3.52
CA VAL A 99 -2.99 1.51 -2.49
C VAL A 99 -3.62 0.19 -2.03
N ASN A 100 -4.94 0.18 -1.80
CA ASN A 100 -5.67 -1.01 -1.42
C ASN A 100 -5.69 -2.04 -2.55
N ASP A 101 -5.96 -1.62 -3.77
CA ASP A 101 -5.95 -2.50 -4.94
C ASP A 101 -4.59 -3.17 -5.09
N ARG A 102 -3.51 -2.40 -4.96
CA ARG A 102 -2.16 -2.97 -5.02
C ARG A 102 -1.87 -3.92 -3.86
N ALA A 103 -2.36 -3.65 -2.65
CA ALA A 103 -2.22 -4.58 -1.55
C ALA A 103 -2.89 -5.93 -1.86
N MET A 104 -4.08 -5.91 -2.45
CA MET A 104 -4.77 -7.12 -2.89
C MET A 104 -3.98 -7.88 -3.95
N PHE A 105 -3.42 -7.18 -4.94
CA PHE A 105 -2.60 -7.77 -6.00
C PHE A 105 -1.28 -8.38 -5.51
N HIS A 106 -0.83 -8.04 -4.33
CA HIS A 106 0.38 -8.59 -3.71
C HIS A 106 0.11 -9.52 -2.53
N ALA A 107 -1.15 -9.89 -2.29
CA ALA A 107 -1.53 -10.73 -1.15
C ALA A 107 -1.21 -12.21 -1.35
N ASP A 108 -0.82 -12.60 -2.56
CA ASP A 108 -0.27 -13.92 -2.86
C ASP A 108 1.28 -13.94 -2.84
N ASN A 109 1.92 -12.75 -2.92
CA ASN A 109 3.37 -12.60 -3.03
C ASN A 109 3.95 -13.52 -4.14
N ALA A 110 4.72 -14.53 -3.77
CA ALA A 110 5.31 -15.52 -4.67
C ALA A 110 4.62 -16.89 -4.59
N TYR A 111 3.46 -16.99 -3.92
CA TYR A 111 2.84 -18.26 -3.60
C TYR A 111 1.60 -18.54 -4.45
N PHE A 112 1.47 -19.80 -4.84
CA PHE A 112 0.31 -20.29 -5.58
C PHE A 112 -0.84 -20.64 -4.62
N TYR A 113 -1.97 -19.96 -4.78
CA TYR A 113 -3.21 -20.25 -4.07
C TYR A 113 -4.20 -20.91 -5.05
N PRO A 114 -4.46 -22.22 -4.94
CA PRO A 114 -5.39 -22.92 -5.83
C PRO A 114 -6.81 -22.36 -5.79
N ALA A 115 -7.24 -21.92 -4.60
CA ALA A 115 -8.50 -21.23 -4.40
C ALA A 115 -8.23 -20.00 -3.53
N VAL A 116 -8.69 -18.81 -3.95
CA VAL A 116 -8.43 -17.58 -3.23
C VAL A 116 -9.64 -16.65 -3.25
N ARG A 117 -9.91 -16.05 -2.12
CA ARG A 117 -10.84 -14.92 -2.00
C ARG A 117 -10.12 -13.80 -1.24
N ILE A 118 -10.08 -12.61 -1.83
CA ILE A 118 -9.47 -11.43 -1.22
C ILE A 118 -10.50 -10.31 -1.21
N ARG A 119 -10.72 -9.72 -0.04
CA ARG A 119 -11.57 -8.55 0.16
C ARG A 119 -10.76 -7.44 0.80
N SER A 120 -11.06 -6.19 0.43
CA SER A 120 -10.38 -5.03 1.02
C SER A 120 -11.38 -3.91 1.27
N ASP A 121 -11.42 -3.43 2.52
CA ASP A 121 -12.23 -2.30 2.95
C ASP A 121 -11.36 -1.06 3.15
N ARG A 122 -11.85 0.06 2.63
CA ARG A 122 -11.24 1.38 2.77
C ARG A 122 -12.00 2.13 3.86
N CYS A 123 -11.44 2.12 5.08
CA CYS A 123 -12.14 2.65 6.25
C CYS A 123 -11.91 4.16 6.38
N GLN A 124 -12.98 4.93 6.31
CA GLN A 124 -12.94 6.34 6.66
C GLN A 124 -12.72 6.49 8.17
N THR A 125 -11.80 7.34 8.57
CA THR A 125 -11.47 7.58 9.98
C THR A 125 -11.25 9.05 10.28
N ASN A 126 -11.30 9.44 11.55
CA ASN A 126 -11.11 10.82 12.00
C ASN A 126 -9.61 11.17 12.17
N THR A 127 -8.80 10.76 11.19
CA THR A 127 -7.37 11.08 11.12
C THR A 127 -7.07 11.81 9.82
N VAL A 128 -5.86 12.32 9.67
CA VAL A 128 -5.39 12.84 8.37
C VAL A 128 -5.46 11.75 7.32
N SER A 129 -5.70 12.13 6.08
CA SER A 129 -5.79 11.17 4.97
C SER A 129 -4.45 10.51 4.75
N ASN A 130 -4.40 9.19 4.85
CA ASN A 130 -3.22 8.43 4.48
C ASN A 130 -3.03 8.48 2.96
N THR A 131 -1.80 8.31 2.51
CA THR A 131 -1.43 8.54 1.12
C THR A 131 -0.39 7.52 0.65
N ALA A 132 0.05 7.69 -0.57
CA ALA A 132 1.13 6.88 -1.13
C ALA A 132 2.38 6.94 -0.27
N PHE A 133 2.98 5.79 -0.06
CA PHE A 133 4.31 5.66 0.49
C PHE A 133 5.02 4.48 -0.18
N ARG A 134 6.33 4.57 -0.34
CA ARG A 134 7.20 3.62 -1.05
C ARG A 134 6.71 2.18 -0.94
N GLY A 135 6.45 1.53 -2.10
CA GLY A 135 5.82 0.21 -2.19
C GLY A 135 4.30 0.23 -2.40
N PHE A 136 3.60 1.34 -2.05
CA PHE A 136 2.24 1.67 -2.49
C PHE A 136 1.23 0.52 -2.31
N GLY A 137 1.16 -0.08 -1.13
CA GLY A 137 0.28 -1.23 -0.83
C GLY A 137 0.95 -2.60 -0.97
N GLY A 138 1.97 -2.74 -1.83
CA GLY A 138 2.70 -4.00 -2.00
C GLY A 138 3.23 -4.58 -0.70
N PRO A 139 3.95 -3.81 0.14
CA PRO A 139 4.47 -4.33 1.41
C PRO A 139 3.38 -4.87 2.35
N GLN A 140 2.20 -4.25 2.37
CA GLN A 140 1.09 -4.68 3.21
C GLN A 140 0.51 -6.01 2.74
N GLY A 141 0.31 -6.18 1.43
CA GLY A 141 -0.16 -7.46 0.85
C GLY A 141 0.86 -8.58 1.05
N MET A 142 2.13 -8.32 0.74
CA MET A 142 3.21 -9.31 0.93
C MET A 142 3.35 -9.75 2.39
N LEU A 143 3.16 -8.83 3.35
CA LEU A 143 3.24 -9.17 4.76
C LEU A 143 2.16 -10.19 5.16
N VAL A 144 0.95 -10.06 4.63
CA VAL A 144 -0.13 -11.02 4.89
C VAL A 144 0.24 -12.41 4.36
N ALA A 145 0.71 -12.50 3.12
CA ALA A 145 1.17 -13.77 2.53
C ALA A 145 2.27 -14.44 3.38
N GLU A 146 3.26 -13.66 3.83
CA GLU A 146 4.33 -14.18 4.67
C GLU A 146 3.84 -14.62 6.05
N GLN A 147 2.86 -13.94 6.63
CA GLN A 147 2.26 -14.37 7.89
C GLN A 147 1.50 -15.68 7.76
N ILE A 148 0.78 -15.90 6.65
CA ILE A 148 0.10 -17.16 6.36
C ILE A 148 1.12 -18.31 6.32
N ILE A 149 2.19 -18.15 5.58
CA ILE A 149 3.27 -19.16 5.50
C ILE A 149 3.88 -19.45 6.87
N GLN A 150 4.20 -18.40 7.63
CA GLN A 150 4.76 -18.56 8.98
C GLN A 150 3.81 -19.29 9.93
N ALA A 151 2.50 -19.00 9.84
CA ALA A 151 1.50 -19.67 10.68
C ALA A 151 1.40 -21.16 10.37
N ILE A 152 1.37 -21.54 9.09
CA ILE A 152 1.38 -22.95 8.66
C ILE A 152 2.64 -23.64 9.18
N ALA A 153 3.81 -23.05 8.95
CA ALA A 153 5.08 -23.62 9.41
C ALA A 153 5.11 -23.83 10.92
N HIS A 154 4.65 -22.85 11.68
CA HIS A 154 4.58 -22.94 13.14
C HIS A 154 3.62 -24.03 13.62
N GLU A 155 2.40 -24.07 13.07
CA GLU A 155 1.38 -25.05 13.46
C GLU A 155 1.81 -26.50 13.12
N ARG A 156 2.42 -26.67 11.93
CA ARG A 156 2.89 -27.97 11.47
C ARG A 156 4.28 -28.35 12.00
N ARG A 157 5.00 -27.44 12.67
CA ARG A 157 6.39 -27.58 13.12
C ARG A 157 7.35 -27.90 11.97
N LEU A 158 7.14 -27.25 10.85
CA LEU A 158 7.96 -27.36 9.65
C LEU A 158 8.94 -26.18 9.55
N ASP A 159 10.00 -26.35 8.76
CA ASP A 159 10.86 -25.22 8.40
C ASP A 159 10.06 -24.24 7.51
N PRO A 160 9.98 -22.95 7.86
CA PRO A 160 9.28 -21.97 7.04
C PRO A 160 9.82 -21.87 5.61
N LEU A 161 11.09 -22.17 5.38
CA LEU A 161 11.67 -22.18 4.03
C LEU A 161 11.12 -23.35 3.20
N ASP A 162 10.91 -24.50 3.81
CA ASP A 162 10.35 -25.66 3.12
C ASP A 162 8.88 -25.43 2.77
N VAL A 163 8.11 -24.80 3.67
CA VAL A 163 6.72 -24.39 3.37
C VAL A 163 6.67 -23.35 2.23
N ARG A 164 7.62 -22.40 2.18
CA ARG A 164 7.74 -21.45 1.04
C ARG A 164 8.00 -22.18 -0.25
N ARG A 165 9.03 -23.04 -0.29
CA ARG A 165 9.40 -23.79 -1.50
C ARG A 165 8.26 -24.63 -2.03
N LEU A 166 7.51 -25.27 -1.12
CA LEU A 166 6.37 -26.10 -1.48
C LEU A 166 5.26 -25.32 -2.18
N ASN A 167 5.10 -24.05 -1.84
CA ASN A 167 4.01 -23.19 -2.30
C ASN A 167 4.42 -22.15 -3.35
N PHE A 168 5.69 -22.04 -3.74
CA PHE A 168 6.09 -21.10 -4.79
C PHE A 168 5.40 -21.39 -6.13
N TYR A 169 5.08 -20.33 -6.86
CA TYR A 169 4.69 -20.44 -8.26
C TYR A 169 5.74 -21.18 -9.07
N GLY A 170 5.30 -22.07 -9.96
CA GLY A 170 6.15 -22.73 -10.94
C GLY A 170 7.14 -23.77 -10.40
N GLN A 171 7.21 -24.01 -9.09
CA GLN A 171 8.16 -24.97 -8.50
C GLN A 171 7.85 -26.44 -8.75
N ASN A 172 6.63 -26.76 -9.16
CA ASN A 172 6.19 -28.12 -9.47
C ASN A 172 4.97 -28.07 -10.39
N ASP A 173 4.60 -29.23 -10.95
CA ASP A 173 3.50 -29.36 -11.90
C ASP A 173 2.12 -28.95 -11.31
N ARG A 174 2.01 -28.76 -10.02
CA ARG A 174 0.78 -28.36 -9.34
C ARG A 174 0.67 -26.87 -9.12
N ASN A 175 1.80 -26.17 -9.03
CA ASN A 175 1.84 -24.73 -8.76
C ASN A 175 1.96 -23.97 -10.08
N LEU A 176 0.82 -23.53 -10.60
CA LEU A 176 0.76 -22.76 -11.84
C LEU A 176 1.47 -21.41 -11.68
N THR A 177 2.01 -20.90 -12.78
CA THR A 177 2.53 -19.54 -12.83
C THR A 177 1.39 -18.54 -13.04
N PRO A 178 1.44 -17.35 -12.42
CA PRO A 178 0.44 -16.31 -12.66
C PRO A 178 0.51 -15.86 -14.14
N TYR A 179 -0.66 -15.57 -14.71
CA TYR A 179 -0.79 -14.95 -16.04
C TYR A 179 -0.10 -15.72 -17.18
N HIS A 180 0.04 -17.04 -17.07
CA HIS A 180 0.76 -17.87 -18.05
C HIS A 180 2.24 -17.47 -18.25
N MET A 181 2.84 -16.81 -17.28
CA MET A 181 4.27 -16.52 -17.32
C MET A 181 5.06 -17.83 -17.16
N GLN A 182 6.05 -18.03 -18.03
CA GLN A 182 7.08 -19.04 -17.77
C GLN A 182 8.06 -18.44 -16.76
N VAL A 183 8.20 -19.09 -15.62
CA VAL A 183 9.23 -18.74 -14.65
C VAL A 183 10.37 -19.73 -14.86
N GLU A 184 11.38 -19.27 -15.58
CA GLU A 184 12.65 -19.99 -15.71
C GLU A 184 13.50 -19.58 -14.50
N ASP A 185 13.88 -20.55 -13.68
CA ASP A 185 14.82 -20.42 -12.56
C ASP A 185 14.44 -19.45 -11.41
N PHE A 186 13.61 -19.92 -10.48
CA PHE A 186 13.70 -19.46 -9.10
C PHE A 186 14.85 -20.20 -8.41
N VAL A 187 15.97 -19.55 -8.27
CA VAL A 187 17.09 -20.06 -7.48
C VAL A 187 16.89 -19.64 -6.03
#